data_11d2d2d9e4eec30137adf82e94bb914c
#
_entry.id   11d2d2d9e4eec30137adf82e94bb914c
#
_cell.length_a   1.000
_cell.length_b   1.000
_cell.length_c   1.000
_cell.angle_alpha   90.00
_cell.angle_beta   90.00
_cell.angle_gamma   90.00
#
_symmetry.space_group_name_H-M   'P 1'
#
loop_
_entity.id
_entity.type
_entity.pdbx_description
1 polymer ?
#
loop_
_entity_poly.entity_id
_entity_poly.type
_entity_poly.pdbx_seq_one_letter_code
_entity_poly.pdbx_strand_id
1 'polypeptide(L)' 'MRENDQPAYPRSARVVEVFRGDPNLHLRRFEVRTDDIEPNTLLSEHETEQEALDSKHRYEDEALEL' A
#
# COMPACT_ATOMS: atom_id res chain seq x y z
N MET A 1 -5.11 7.97 -23.75
CA MET A 1 -4.67 7.10 -22.80
C MET A 1 -4.13 7.86 -21.64
N ARG A 2 -3.90 7.23 -20.57
CA ARG A 2 -3.49 7.92 -19.50
C ARG A 2 -2.15 7.57 -19.22
N GLU A 3 -1.43 8.48 -18.81
CA GLU A 3 -0.10 8.27 -18.53
C GLU A 3 0.09 7.59 -17.25
N ASN A 4 -0.85 7.64 -16.39
CA ASN A 4 -0.63 6.96 -15.18
C ASN A 4 -1.95 6.47 -14.64
N ASP A 5 -1.93 5.33 -13.95
CA ASP A 5 -3.13 4.71 -13.48
C ASP A 5 -3.48 5.09 -12.07
N GLN A 6 -2.72 5.97 -11.46
CA GLN A 6 -2.99 6.36 -10.09
C GLN A 6 -3.97 7.50 -10.03
N PRO A 7 -4.80 7.53 -9.00
CA PRO A 7 -5.74 8.63 -8.88
C PRO A 7 -5.03 9.94 -8.59
N ALA A 8 -5.69 11.03 -8.91
CA ALA A 8 -5.15 12.33 -8.62
C ALA A 8 -5.22 12.58 -7.12
N TYR A 9 -4.42 13.52 -6.65
CA TYR A 9 -4.50 13.92 -5.25
C TYR A 9 -5.75 14.73 -5.00
N PRO A 10 -6.29 14.69 -3.81
CA PRO A 10 -5.80 13.86 -2.71
C PRO A 10 -6.16 12.40 -2.94
N ARG A 11 -5.33 11.53 -2.42
CA ARG A 11 -5.59 10.11 -2.52
C ARG A 11 -5.17 9.46 -1.23
N SER A 12 -5.67 8.27 -0.95
CA SER A 12 -5.36 7.62 0.30
C SER A 12 -5.12 6.14 0.10
N ALA A 13 -4.48 5.55 1.08
CA ALA A 13 -4.18 4.14 1.06
C ALA A 13 -4.33 3.60 2.47
N ARG A 14 -4.28 2.28 2.59
CA ARG A 14 -4.36 1.65 3.91
C ARG A 14 -3.35 0.54 3.99
N VAL A 15 -2.98 0.20 5.21
CA VAL A 15 -2.05 -0.89 5.47
C VAL A 15 -2.88 -2.07 5.93
N VAL A 16 -2.64 -3.22 5.30
CA VAL A 16 -3.36 -4.44 5.63
C VAL A 16 -2.36 -5.49 6.05
N GLU A 17 -2.55 -6.05 7.23
CA GLU A 17 -1.68 -7.10 7.72
C GLU A 17 -2.15 -8.43 7.13
N VAL A 18 -1.23 -9.18 6.53
CA VAL A 18 -1.55 -10.47 5.95
C VAL A 18 -0.54 -11.50 6.39
N PHE A 19 -0.93 -12.76 6.31
CA PHE A 19 -0.03 -13.85 6.66
C PHE A 19 0.20 -14.69 5.42
N ARG A 20 1.46 -15.06 5.23
CA ARG A 20 1.84 -15.80 4.04
C ARG A 20 2.49 -17.11 4.43
N GLY A 21 2.42 -18.06 3.51
CA GLY A 21 3.11 -19.32 3.68
C GLY A 21 2.43 -20.25 4.64
N ASP A 22 3.22 -21.17 5.17
CA ASP A 22 2.71 -22.18 6.07
C ASP A 22 2.22 -21.52 7.35
N PRO A 23 1.03 -21.87 7.82
CA PRO A 23 0.51 -21.29 9.07
C PRO A 23 1.46 -21.45 10.23
N ASN A 24 2.29 -22.48 10.22
CA ASN A 24 3.23 -22.70 11.31
C ASN A 24 4.41 -21.76 11.27
N LEU A 25 4.64 -21.10 10.15
CA LEU A 25 5.75 -20.18 10.04
C LEU A 25 5.40 -18.76 10.46
N HIS A 26 4.11 -18.45 10.47
CA HIS A 26 3.66 -17.13 10.92
C HIS A 26 4.37 -16.00 10.21
N LEU A 27 4.50 -16.11 8.90
CA LEU A 27 5.14 -15.05 8.12
C LEU A 27 4.17 -13.91 7.94
N ARG A 28 4.47 -12.80 8.60
CA ARG A 28 3.58 -11.65 8.58
C ARG A 28 4.11 -10.60 7.61
N ARG A 29 3.20 -10.08 6.81
CA ARG A 29 3.55 -9.03 5.85
C ARG A 29 2.55 -7.91 5.95
N PHE A 30 2.93 -6.75 5.47
CA PHE A 30 2.07 -5.58 5.51
C PHE A 30 1.93 -5.05 4.09
N GLU A 31 0.72 -5.09 3.59
CA GLU A 31 0.42 -4.62 2.25
C GLU A 31 -0.10 -3.20 2.31
N VAL A 32 0.30 -2.38 1.35
CA VAL A 32 -0.26 -1.06 1.19
C VAL A 32 -1.19 -1.12 0.00
N ARG A 33 -2.46 -0.83 0.22
CA ARG A 33 -3.47 -0.90 -0.83
C ARG A 33 -4.19 0.41 -0.95
N THR A 34 -4.69 0.69 -2.13
CA THR A 34 -5.44 1.91 -2.33
C THR A 34 -6.74 1.86 -1.54
N ASP A 35 -7.19 3.05 -1.13
CA ASP A 35 -8.45 3.18 -0.44
C ASP A 35 -9.55 3.54 -1.41
N ASP A 36 -9.28 3.49 -2.69
CA ASP A 36 -10.24 3.84 -3.69
C ASP A 36 -11.34 2.81 -3.74
N ILE A 37 -12.45 3.21 -4.28
CA ILE A 37 -13.58 2.34 -4.40
C ILE A 37 -13.20 1.04 -5.06
N GLU A 38 -12.49 1.15 -6.15
CA GLU A 38 -12.04 -0.04 -6.79
C GLU A 38 -11.06 0.31 -7.84
N PRO A 39 -10.21 -0.58 -8.17
CA PRO A 39 -10.05 -1.81 -7.43
C PRO A 39 -9.21 -1.51 -6.22
N ASN A 40 -9.33 -2.37 -5.25
CA ASN A 40 -8.52 -2.31 -4.07
C ASN A 40 -7.12 -2.78 -4.46
N THR A 41 -6.36 -1.91 -5.05
CA THR A 41 -5.13 -2.27 -5.73
C THR A 41 -3.95 -2.37 -4.78
N LEU A 42 -3.17 -3.42 -4.91
CA LEU A 42 -1.96 -3.58 -4.12
C LEU A 42 -0.90 -2.64 -4.66
N LEU A 43 -0.37 -1.78 -3.80
CA LEU A 43 0.67 -0.84 -4.18
C LEU A 43 2.05 -1.37 -3.83
N SER A 44 2.19 -1.98 -2.66
CA SER A 44 3.46 -2.52 -2.23
C SER A 44 3.26 -3.47 -1.07
N GLU A 45 4.29 -4.23 -0.74
CA GLU A 45 4.24 -5.18 0.36
C GLU A 45 5.56 -5.08 1.11
N HIS A 46 5.49 -5.09 2.43
CA HIS A 46 6.66 -4.87 3.26
C HIS A 46 6.71 -5.85 4.41
N GLU A 47 7.88 -6.01 4.99
CA GLU A 47 8.06 -6.95 6.08
C GLU A 47 7.71 -6.34 7.44
N THR A 48 7.70 -5.03 7.53
CA THR A 48 7.38 -4.37 8.78
C THR A 48 6.28 -3.35 8.56
N GLU A 49 5.56 -3.08 9.64
CA GLU A 49 4.50 -2.10 9.58
C GLU A 49 5.07 -0.70 9.32
N GLN A 50 6.23 -0.42 9.88
CA GLN A 50 6.83 0.89 9.71
C GLN A 50 7.11 1.18 8.24
N GLU A 51 7.64 0.18 7.53
CA GLU A 51 7.92 0.35 6.11
C GLU A 51 6.63 0.56 5.33
N ALA A 52 5.58 -0.17 5.72
CA ALA A 52 4.30 -0.02 5.03
C ALA A 52 3.72 1.36 5.29
N LEU A 53 3.83 1.86 6.51
CA LEU A 53 3.33 3.20 6.82
C LEU A 53 4.08 4.26 6.05
N ASP A 54 5.39 4.11 5.91
CA ASP A 54 6.17 5.05 5.13
C ASP A 54 5.71 5.05 3.68
N SER A 55 5.47 3.88 3.13
CA SER A 55 5.02 3.77 1.76
C SER A 55 3.63 4.40 1.60
N LYS A 56 2.77 4.16 2.58
CA LYS A 56 1.43 4.73 2.56
C LYS A 56 1.51 6.26 2.55
N HIS A 57 2.35 6.82 3.40
CA HIS A 57 2.46 8.28 3.50
C HIS A 57 3.00 8.88 2.22
N ARG A 58 3.95 8.20 1.57
CA ARG A 58 4.47 8.69 0.32
C ARG A 58 3.41 8.69 -0.77
N TYR A 59 2.58 7.68 -0.75
CA TYR A 59 1.53 7.59 -1.73
C TYR A 59 0.52 8.71 -1.54
N GLU A 60 0.23 9.04 -0.28
CA GLU A 60 -0.81 10.02 0.03
C GLU A 60 -0.33 11.46 -0.05
N ASP A 61 0.96 11.68 0.10
CA ASP A 61 1.49 13.04 0.19
C ASP A 61 2.13 13.45 -1.11
N GLU A 62 1.48 14.38 -1.79
CA GLU A 62 1.96 14.83 -3.08
C GLU A 62 3.38 15.38 -2.98
N ALA A 63 3.71 16.03 -1.88
CA ALA A 63 5.01 16.65 -1.72
C ALA A 63 6.13 15.62 -1.59
N LEU A 64 5.81 14.39 -1.18
CA LEU A 64 6.81 13.36 -1.00
C LEU A 64 7.01 12.51 -2.24
N GLU A 65 6.11 12.62 -3.19
CA GLU A 65 6.21 11.80 -4.37
C GLU A 65 6.87 12.59 -5.48
N LEU A 66 8.08 12.25 -5.82
CA LEU A 66 8.83 12.99 -6.84
C LEU A 66 9.10 12.18 -8.06
#